data_7f58260703e0c51e63377566ecee9304
#
_entry.id   7f58260703e0c51e63377566ecee9304
#
_cell.length_a   1.000
_cell.length_b   1.000
_cell.length_c   1.000
_cell.angle_alpha   90.00
_cell.angle_beta   90.00
_cell.angle_gamma   90.00
#
_symmetry.space_group_name_H-M   'P 1'
#
loop_
_entity.id
_entity.type
_entity.pdbx_description
1 polymer ?
#
loop_
_entity_poly.entity_id
_entity_poly.type
_entity_poly.pdbx_seq_one_letter_code
_entity_poly.pdbx_strand_id
1 'polypeptide(L)'
;MNYKMVGFVLGRIFLIEAVLMLFPMGCAAIYGEWNIILAFLWPALILLALGLVTSLRTPKNTKIYARDGLAIVALVWVLMSVFGALPFVISGEIPSFVDALFETVSGFTTTGSTILTDVEALSHGTLFWRSFSHWIGGMGVLVFAMAVLPMTDGRAMHLMRAEVPGPTCGKISSKLSDSAKILYAIYLVLTVIEVIMLCAGGMPLFDSLIHAFGTAGTGGFSNKALSVGAYNSPYFEVVIGVFMLLFGINFNLYYFLLLRHFKEAFASEEMHVYLGIVAFSTLTITANIASMYDSVGTALRTAFFQVASIVTTTGYATADFNLWPTYSRVVIVILTFVGACAGSTAGGLKVSRVIILFKAAKQDLNKMLHSHAITTVRFEGKPLDEKTLRGVHNYFNIYMLMLTLSVLFVSLDGFDIVTTFTSVATCLNNVGPGLEMVGPMGSFADFSAPVKLLLAFDMLAGRLELYPMLALFAPRLWRKRINAMHEARAK
;
A
#
# COMPACT_ATOMS: atom_id res chain seq x y z
N MET A 1 -8.63 -12.01 24.28
CA MET A 1 -7.77 -10.92 23.80
C MET A 1 -7.01 -10.31 24.98
N ASN A 2 -5.74 -9.98 24.79
CA ASN A 2 -4.91 -9.33 25.80
C ASN A 2 -5.00 -7.80 25.65
N TYR A 3 -6.09 -7.19 26.12
CA TYR A 3 -6.38 -5.76 25.97
C TYR A 3 -5.26 -4.84 26.50
N LYS A 4 -4.59 -5.24 27.60
CA LYS A 4 -3.49 -4.45 28.16
C LYS A 4 -2.29 -4.40 27.24
N MET A 5 -1.99 -5.53 26.54
CA MET A 5 -0.89 -5.57 25.59
C MET A 5 -1.25 -4.87 24.29
N VAL A 6 -2.51 -4.98 23.83
CA VAL A 6 -3.00 -4.22 22.68
C VAL A 6 -2.86 -2.70 22.94
N GLY A 7 -3.36 -2.21 24.07
CA GLY A 7 -3.23 -0.80 24.45
C GLY A 7 -1.79 -0.33 24.58
N PHE A 8 -0.89 -1.17 25.11
CA PHE A 8 0.53 -0.85 25.20
C PHE A 8 1.19 -0.69 23.82
N VAL A 9 0.88 -1.59 22.86
CA VAL A 9 1.42 -1.50 21.49
C VAL A 9 0.86 -0.27 20.79
N LEU A 10 -0.45 -0.03 20.87
CA LEU A 10 -1.07 1.18 20.32
C LEU A 10 -0.44 2.45 20.89
N GLY A 11 -0.21 2.51 22.21
CA GLY A 11 0.46 3.66 22.83
C GLY A 11 1.85 3.92 22.29
N ARG A 12 2.62 2.86 22.02
CA ARG A 12 3.94 3.01 21.39
C ARG A 12 3.85 3.55 19.96
N ILE A 13 2.85 3.12 19.19
CA ILE A 13 2.61 3.64 17.84
C ILE A 13 2.20 5.12 17.90
N PHE A 14 1.33 5.52 18.84
CA PHE A 14 0.96 6.93 19.01
C PHE A 14 2.16 7.82 19.32
N LEU A 15 3.12 7.36 20.14
CA LEU A 15 4.37 8.10 20.35
C LEU A 15 5.18 8.25 19.08
N ILE A 16 5.24 7.19 18.25
CA ILE A 16 5.92 7.25 16.95
C ILE A 16 5.23 8.25 16.04
N GLU A 17 3.91 8.19 15.89
CA GLU A 17 3.13 9.10 15.06
C GLU A 17 3.29 10.56 15.50
N ALA A 18 3.28 10.82 16.83
CA ALA A 18 3.54 12.16 17.36
C ALA A 18 4.92 12.70 16.93
N VAL A 19 5.95 11.85 16.94
CA VAL A 19 7.29 12.23 16.45
C VAL A 19 7.29 12.45 14.94
N LEU A 20 6.59 11.62 14.18
CA LEU A 20 6.51 11.76 12.72
C LEU A 20 5.80 13.06 12.31
N MET A 21 4.84 13.55 13.09
CA MET A 21 4.19 14.85 12.86
C MET A 21 5.14 16.06 13.03
N LEU A 22 6.31 15.89 13.64
CA LEU A 22 7.31 16.96 13.71
C LEU A 22 7.92 17.30 12.34
N PHE A 23 7.96 16.36 11.40
CA PHE A 23 8.52 16.59 10.08
C PHE A 23 7.68 17.59 9.24
N PRO A 24 6.35 17.43 9.07
CA PRO A 24 5.53 18.44 8.41
C PRO A 24 5.52 19.78 9.16
N MET A 25 5.61 19.80 10.51
CA MET A 25 5.77 21.03 11.27
C MET A 25 7.10 21.73 10.92
N GLY A 26 8.19 20.97 10.81
CA GLY A 26 9.49 21.50 10.35
C GLY A 26 9.42 22.06 8.94
N CYS A 27 8.74 21.38 8.03
CA CYS A 27 8.48 21.86 6.68
C CYS A 27 7.68 23.18 6.71
N ALA A 28 6.56 23.21 7.41
CA ALA A 28 5.73 24.42 7.58
C ALA A 28 6.51 25.60 8.18
N ALA A 29 7.43 25.33 9.12
CA ALA A 29 8.30 26.36 9.70
C ALA A 29 9.26 26.97 8.68
N ILE A 30 9.83 26.16 7.77
CA ILE A 30 10.72 26.65 6.68
C ILE A 30 9.95 27.59 5.75
N TYR A 31 8.68 27.30 5.45
CA TYR A 31 7.85 28.11 4.57
C TYR A 31 7.06 29.22 5.30
N GLY A 32 7.19 29.36 6.64
CA GLY A 32 6.51 30.40 7.43
C GLY A 32 5.01 30.15 7.66
N GLU A 33 4.54 28.93 7.54
CA GLU A 33 3.13 28.52 7.65
C GLU A 33 2.72 28.25 9.11
N TRP A 34 2.66 29.31 9.94
CA TRP A 34 2.42 29.17 11.40
C TRP A 34 1.10 28.49 11.78
N ASN A 35 0.04 28.73 10.99
CA ASN A 35 -1.27 28.09 11.23
C ASN A 35 -1.19 26.58 11.06
N ILE A 36 -0.40 26.11 10.11
CA ILE A 36 -0.19 24.67 9.86
C ILE A 36 0.60 24.04 10.99
N ILE A 37 1.62 24.72 11.51
CA ILE A 37 2.35 24.24 12.70
C ILE A 37 1.39 23.99 13.85
N LEU A 38 0.47 24.91 14.14
CA LEU A 38 -0.52 24.75 15.19
C LEU A 38 -1.50 23.61 14.90
N ALA A 39 -1.88 23.41 13.62
CA ALA A 39 -2.78 22.34 13.21
C ALA A 39 -2.16 20.94 13.45
N PHE A 40 -0.85 20.78 13.28
CA PHE A 40 -0.14 19.53 13.61
C PHE A 40 0.19 19.41 15.11
N LEU A 41 0.43 20.51 15.80
CA LEU A 41 0.85 20.51 17.21
C LEU A 41 -0.22 19.88 18.12
N TRP A 42 -1.49 20.25 17.94
CA TRP A 42 -2.55 19.74 18.80
C TRP A 42 -2.75 18.21 18.69
N PRO A 43 -2.87 17.60 17.49
CA PRO A 43 -2.91 16.14 17.36
C PRO A 43 -1.66 15.47 17.91
N ALA A 44 -0.47 16.03 17.67
CA ALA A 44 0.78 15.49 18.20
C ALA A 44 0.81 15.47 19.74
N LEU A 45 0.33 16.52 20.40
CA LEU A 45 0.22 16.56 21.87
C LEU A 45 -0.79 15.55 22.41
N ILE A 46 -1.94 15.39 21.74
CA ILE A 46 -2.94 14.37 22.10
C ILE A 46 -2.33 12.96 21.98
N LEU A 47 -1.67 12.66 20.86
CA LEU A 47 -1.01 11.39 20.63
C LEU A 47 0.10 11.14 21.66
N LEU A 48 0.89 12.17 21.98
CA LEU A 48 1.92 12.09 23.03
C LEU A 48 1.32 11.74 24.37
N ALA A 49 0.25 12.44 24.78
CA ALA A 49 -0.44 12.20 26.05
C ALA A 49 -1.03 10.78 26.12
N LEU A 50 -1.78 10.36 25.09
CA LEU A 50 -2.35 9.02 25.01
C LEU A 50 -1.27 7.94 24.98
N GLY A 51 -0.21 8.17 24.21
CA GLY A 51 0.91 7.27 24.08
C GLY A 51 1.66 7.09 25.41
N LEU A 52 1.92 8.16 26.15
CA LEU A 52 2.54 8.10 27.47
C LEU A 52 1.66 7.33 28.45
N VAL A 53 0.38 7.71 28.59
CA VAL A 53 -0.55 7.06 29.53
C VAL A 53 -0.66 5.56 29.30
N THR A 54 -0.75 5.13 28.04
CA THR A 54 -0.95 3.72 27.69
C THR A 54 0.34 2.90 27.68
N SER A 55 1.52 3.54 27.49
CA SER A 55 2.82 2.85 27.37
C SER A 55 3.76 3.00 28.56
N LEU A 56 3.38 3.76 29.63
CA LEU A 56 4.20 3.97 30.83
C LEU A 56 4.52 2.68 31.58
N ARG A 57 3.61 1.72 31.60
CA ARG A 57 3.79 0.45 32.30
C ARG A 57 3.68 -0.73 31.36
N THR A 58 4.76 -1.49 31.22
CA THR A 58 4.74 -2.76 30.50
C THR A 58 3.78 -3.74 31.19
N PRO A 59 2.82 -4.34 30.45
CA PRO A 59 1.90 -5.31 31.03
C PRO A 59 2.65 -6.54 31.56
N LYS A 60 2.22 -7.07 32.73
CA LYS A 60 2.79 -8.32 33.28
C LYS A 60 2.67 -9.50 32.31
N ASN A 61 1.53 -9.60 31.61
CA ASN A 61 1.33 -10.58 30.55
C ASN A 61 1.67 -9.99 29.20
N THR A 62 2.81 -10.36 28.66
CA THR A 62 3.36 -9.86 27.39
C THR A 62 3.09 -10.79 26.20
N LYS A 63 2.31 -11.88 26.36
CA LYS A 63 2.01 -12.84 25.28
C LYS A 63 1.03 -12.21 24.29
N ILE A 64 1.40 -12.20 23.01
CA ILE A 64 0.56 -11.80 21.86
C ILE A 64 0.22 -13.08 21.09
N TYR A 65 -1.07 -13.34 20.88
CA TYR A 65 -1.55 -14.44 20.05
C TYR A 65 -1.90 -13.92 18.64
N ALA A 66 -2.05 -14.82 17.68
CA ALA A 66 -2.35 -14.46 16.28
C ALA A 66 -3.58 -13.52 16.16
N ARG A 67 -4.66 -13.78 16.93
CA ARG A 67 -5.85 -12.92 16.93
C ARG A 67 -5.58 -11.52 17.53
N ASP A 68 -4.70 -11.44 18.54
CA ASP A 68 -4.31 -10.14 19.12
C ASP A 68 -3.48 -9.34 18.11
N GLY A 69 -2.64 -10.04 17.31
CA GLY A 69 -1.89 -9.46 16.19
C GLY A 69 -2.80 -8.86 15.12
N LEU A 70 -3.82 -9.61 14.66
CA LEU A 70 -4.80 -9.10 13.69
C LEU A 70 -5.52 -7.84 14.19
N ALA A 71 -5.97 -7.84 15.47
CA ALA A 71 -6.62 -6.69 16.07
C ALA A 71 -5.68 -5.47 16.18
N ILE A 72 -4.42 -5.68 16.60
CA ILE A 72 -3.42 -4.61 16.71
C ILE A 72 -3.17 -3.99 15.35
N VAL A 73 -2.91 -4.81 14.32
CA VAL A 73 -2.66 -4.33 12.96
C VAL A 73 -3.80 -3.45 12.48
N ALA A 74 -5.03 -3.96 12.49
CA ALA A 74 -6.17 -3.21 12.00
C ALA A 74 -6.45 -1.93 12.80
N LEU A 75 -6.36 -1.99 14.15
CA LEU A 75 -6.57 -0.81 14.99
C LEU A 75 -5.49 0.24 14.81
N VAL A 76 -4.23 -0.15 14.63
CA VAL A 76 -3.13 0.78 14.34
C VAL A 76 -3.44 1.59 13.10
N TRP A 77 -3.76 0.93 11.99
CA TRP A 77 -4.02 1.62 10.73
C TRP A 77 -5.24 2.54 10.78
N VAL A 78 -6.34 2.08 11.40
CA VAL A 78 -7.54 2.90 11.59
C VAL A 78 -7.25 4.13 12.47
N LEU A 79 -6.60 3.94 13.62
CA LEU A 79 -6.36 5.03 14.57
C LEU A 79 -5.32 6.02 14.05
N MET A 80 -4.24 5.56 13.41
CA MET A 80 -3.29 6.47 12.74
C MET A 80 -3.97 7.29 11.65
N SER A 81 -4.88 6.69 10.87
CA SER A 81 -5.63 7.46 9.86
C SER A 81 -6.56 8.50 10.50
N VAL A 82 -7.20 8.18 11.63
CA VAL A 82 -8.06 9.11 12.37
C VAL A 82 -7.25 10.30 12.92
N PHE A 83 -6.14 10.05 13.59
CA PHE A 83 -5.31 11.12 14.14
C PHE A 83 -4.55 11.89 13.05
N GLY A 84 -4.07 11.22 12.02
CA GLY A 84 -3.43 11.84 10.86
C GLY A 84 -4.36 12.70 10.01
N ALA A 85 -5.70 12.53 10.12
CA ALA A 85 -6.69 13.38 9.47
C ALA A 85 -6.93 14.70 10.21
N LEU A 86 -6.67 14.77 11.52
CA LEU A 86 -6.95 15.94 12.33
C LEU A 86 -6.23 17.22 11.87
N PRO A 87 -4.94 17.19 11.46
CA PRO A 87 -4.29 18.37 10.92
C PRO A 87 -5.00 19.02 9.74
N PHE A 88 -5.56 18.23 8.82
CA PHE A 88 -6.32 18.73 7.67
C PHE A 88 -7.60 19.46 8.10
N VAL A 89 -8.31 18.93 9.10
CA VAL A 89 -9.54 19.53 9.62
C VAL A 89 -9.22 20.80 10.43
N ILE A 90 -8.20 20.76 11.30
CA ILE A 90 -7.83 21.87 12.17
C ILE A 90 -7.26 23.05 11.36
N SER A 91 -6.50 22.78 10.29
CA SER A 91 -6.00 23.81 9.38
C SER A 91 -7.13 24.47 8.56
N GLY A 92 -8.26 23.76 8.40
CA GLY A 92 -9.35 24.19 7.54
C GLY A 92 -9.14 23.92 6.05
N GLU A 93 -8.04 23.29 5.66
CA GLU A 93 -7.75 22.95 4.25
C GLU A 93 -8.65 21.83 3.73
N ILE A 94 -9.05 20.88 4.60
CA ILE A 94 -10.09 19.87 4.33
C ILE A 94 -11.06 19.91 5.53
N PRO A 95 -12.11 20.78 5.47
CA PRO A 95 -12.98 21.00 6.63
C PRO A 95 -13.82 19.78 7.02
N SER A 96 -14.21 18.94 6.04
CA SER A 96 -14.98 17.73 6.27
C SER A 96 -14.10 16.63 6.87
N PHE A 97 -14.46 16.12 8.05
CA PHE A 97 -13.72 15.02 8.69
C PHE A 97 -13.74 13.73 7.84
N VAL A 98 -14.83 13.45 7.14
CA VAL A 98 -14.93 12.26 6.26
C VAL A 98 -13.95 12.38 5.10
N ASP A 99 -13.84 13.57 4.50
CA ASP A 99 -12.93 13.85 3.40
C ASP A 99 -11.48 13.81 3.87
N ALA A 100 -11.18 14.42 5.02
CA ALA A 100 -9.85 14.36 5.63
C ALA A 100 -9.44 12.92 6.01
N LEU A 101 -10.38 12.11 6.50
CA LEU A 101 -10.15 10.71 6.80
C LEU A 101 -9.88 9.90 5.52
N PHE A 102 -10.67 10.11 4.45
CA PHE A 102 -10.46 9.47 3.16
C PHE A 102 -9.06 9.78 2.62
N GLU A 103 -8.67 11.07 2.61
CA GLU A 103 -7.36 11.52 2.14
C GLU A 103 -6.22 10.90 2.97
N THR A 104 -6.37 10.84 4.29
CA THR A 104 -5.36 10.28 5.19
C THR A 104 -5.28 8.76 5.10
N VAL A 105 -6.42 8.06 4.99
CA VAL A 105 -6.45 6.62 4.71
C VAL A 105 -5.75 6.34 3.40
N SER A 106 -6.08 7.08 2.33
CA SER A 106 -5.41 6.98 1.04
C SER A 106 -3.90 7.21 1.17
N GLY A 107 -3.50 8.18 2.00
CA GLY A 107 -2.10 8.46 2.32
C GLY A 107 -1.39 7.26 2.95
N PHE A 108 -1.84 6.79 4.09
CA PHE A 108 -1.20 5.69 4.82
C PHE A 108 -1.30 4.35 4.09
N THR A 109 -2.43 4.05 3.43
CA THR A 109 -2.59 2.81 2.65
C THR A 109 -1.87 2.86 1.31
N THR A 110 -1.21 3.98 1.01
CA THR A 110 -0.48 4.20 -0.24
C THR A 110 -1.36 3.99 -1.49
N THR A 111 -2.62 4.44 -1.41
CA THR A 111 -3.58 4.29 -2.50
C THR A 111 -3.45 5.42 -3.52
N GLY A 112 -3.33 6.68 -3.07
CA GLY A 112 -3.20 7.82 -3.96
C GLY A 112 -4.53 8.37 -4.51
N SER A 113 -5.68 7.79 -4.15
CA SER A 113 -6.99 8.39 -4.43
C SER A 113 -7.17 9.67 -3.63
N THR A 114 -7.65 10.74 -4.24
CA THR A 114 -7.79 12.05 -3.58
C THR A 114 -9.20 12.61 -3.72
N ILE A 115 -9.64 13.31 -2.66
CA ILE A 115 -10.88 14.12 -2.69
C ILE A 115 -10.58 15.57 -3.10
N LEU A 116 -9.32 15.91 -3.29
CA LEU A 116 -8.92 17.28 -3.63
C LEU A 116 -9.19 17.54 -5.12
N THR A 117 -9.82 18.67 -5.40
CA THR A 117 -10.01 19.19 -6.76
C THR A 117 -8.86 20.13 -7.17
N ASP A 118 -8.25 20.81 -6.19
CA ASP A 118 -7.08 21.65 -6.37
C ASP A 118 -6.01 21.31 -5.32
N VAL A 119 -5.01 20.54 -5.73
CA VAL A 119 -3.89 20.12 -4.86
C VAL A 119 -2.92 21.27 -4.61
N GLU A 120 -2.78 22.19 -5.57
CA GLU A 120 -1.78 23.26 -5.51
C GLU A 120 -2.18 24.39 -4.55
N ALA A 121 -3.45 24.40 -4.11
CA ALA A 121 -3.95 25.34 -3.09
C ALA A 121 -3.52 24.99 -1.66
N LEU A 122 -3.04 23.75 -1.41
CA LEU A 122 -2.63 23.33 -0.07
C LEU A 122 -1.26 23.90 0.32
N SER A 123 -1.07 24.08 1.64
CA SER A 123 0.21 24.48 2.22
C SER A 123 1.30 23.40 2.05
N HIS A 124 2.56 23.84 2.11
CA HIS A 124 3.72 22.92 1.99
C HIS A 124 3.76 21.89 3.12
N GLY A 125 3.42 22.29 4.36
CA GLY A 125 3.37 21.37 5.49
C GLY A 125 2.36 20.25 5.29
N THR A 126 1.19 20.58 4.76
CA THR A 126 0.10 19.64 4.48
C THR A 126 0.43 18.74 3.28
N LEU A 127 0.99 19.27 2.20
CA LEU A 127 1.48 18.50 1.05
C LEU A 127 2.59 17.53 1.45
N PHE A 128 3.50 17.98 2.34
CA PHE A 128 4.53 17.12 2.89
C PHE A 128 3.92 15.95 3.64
N TRP A 129 2.94 16.19 4.53
CA TRP A 129 2.28 15.13 5.31
C TRP A 129 1.57 14.11 4.41
N ARG A 130 0.86 14.57 3.36
CA ARG A 130 0.23 13.70 2.37
C ARG A 130 1.22 12.69 1.79
N SER A 131 2.34 13.17 1.24
CA SER A 131 3.32 12.30 0.60
C SER A 131 4.17 11.53 1.60
N PHE A 132 4.45 12.10 2.76
CA PHE A 132 5.19 11.44 3.83
C PHE A 132 4.38 10.28 4.44
N SER A 133 3.04 10.38 4.50
CA SER A 133 2.20 9.26 4.90
C SER A 133 2.34 8.06 3.95
N HIS A 134 2.53 8.27 2.63
CA HIS A 134 2.88 7.20 1.69
C HIS A 134 4.20 6.52 2.06
N TRP A 135 5.23 7.32 2.36
CA TRP A 135 6.53 6.78 2.74
C TRP A 135 6.47 5.93 4.02
N ILE A 136 5.71 6.38 5.03
CA ILE A 136 5.47 5.62 6.27
C ILE A 136 4.68 4.34 5.97
N GLY A 137 3.62 4.45 5.17
CA GLY A 137 2.73 3.33 4.84
C GLY A 137 3.35 2.28 3.93
N GLY A 138 4.31 2.67 3.08
CA GLY A 138 4.92 1.81 2.06
C GLY A 138 5.57 0.55 2.64
N MET A 139 6.41 0.69 3.65
CA MET A 139 7.04 -0.45 4.34
C MET A 139 6.20 -1.03 5.48
N GLY A 140 5.03 -0.45 5.75
CA GLY A 140 4.15 -0.85 6.84
C GLY A 140 4.57 -0.28 8.20
N VAL A 141 3.58 0.23 8.91
CA VAL A 141 3.77 0.94 10.18
C VAL A 141 4.35 0.04 11.27
N LEU A 142 3.90 -1.22 11.33
CA LEU A 142 4.37 -2.16 12.34
C LEU A 142 5.76 -2.73 12.04
N VAL A 143 6.13 -2.85 10.75
CA VAL A 143 7.51 -3.20 10.38
C VAL A 143 8.46 -2.08 10.80
N PHE A 144 8.06 -0.82 10.62
CA PHE A 144 8.80 0.33 11.16
C PHE A 144 8.89 0.29 12.70
N ALA A 145 7.78 0.05 13.37
CA ALA A 145 7.75 -0.08 14.83
C ALA A 145 8.65 -1.22 15.34
N MET A 146 8.68 -2.36 14.64
CA MET A 146 9.57 -3.48 14.97
C MET A 146 11.06 -3.17 14.75
N ALA A 147 11.39 -2.32 13.79
CA ALA A 147 12.77 -1.87 13.59
C ALA A 147 13.25 -0.96 14.71
N VAL A 148 12.36 -0.12 15.24
CA VAL A 148 12.66 0.89 16.27
C VAL A 148 12.49 0.35 17.68
N LEU A 149 11.46 -0.48 17.94
CA LEU A 149 11.12 -0.97 19.28
C LEU A 149 11.76 -2.34 19.55
N PRO A 150 12.39 -2.53 20.73
CA PRO A 150 12.92 -3.85 21.12
C PRO A 150 11.76 -4.81 21.43
N MET A 151 11.39 -5.65 20.49
CA MET A 151 10.40 -6.71 20.66
C MET A 151 11.09 -8.07 20.71
N THR A 152 10.61 -8.98 21.57
CA THR A 152 11.08 -10.38 21.58
C THR A 152 10.50 -11.15 20.37
N ASP A 153 11.31 -12.00 19.75
CA ASP A 153 11.05 -12.68 18.46
C ASP A 153 9.66 -13.34 18.33
N GLY A 154 9.14 -13.95 19.38
CA GLY A 154 7.83 -14.62 19.34
C GLY A 154 6.63 -13.67 19.22
N ARG A 155 6.77 -12.41 19.64
CA ARG A 155 5.71 -11.38 19.56
C ARG A 155 5.71 -10.71 18.18
N ALA A 156 6.89 -10.37 17.70
CA ALA A 156 7.08 -9.73 16.41
C ALA A 156 6.57 -10.61 15.26
N MET A 157 6.70 -11.95 15.37
CA MET A 157 6.26 -12.88 14.33
C MET A 157 4.74 -12.80 14.02
N HIS A 158 3.89 -12.66 15.05
CA HIS A 158 2.44 -12.58 14.82
C HIS A 158 2.03 -11.24 14.19
N LEU A 159 2.72 -10.15 14.56
CA LEU A 159 2.49 -8.83 13.97
C LEU A 159 2.97 -8.80 12.51
N MET A 160 4.18 -9.26 12.26
CA MET A 160 4.75 -9.28 10.90
C MET A 160 3.92 -10.14 9.93
N ARG A 161 3.44 -11.32 10.37
CA ARG A 161 2.58 -12.17 9.54
C ARG A 161 1.21 -11.57 9.25
N ALA A 162 0.76 -10.62 10.06
CA ALA A 162 -0.51 -9.95 9.87
C ALA A 162 -0.40 -8.71 8.96
N GLU A 163 0.81 -8.16 8.78
CA GLU A 163 1.04 -6.95 8.01
C GLU A 163 1.77 -7.19 6.68
N VAL A 164 2.72 -8.14 6.63
CA VAL A 164 3.53 -8.37 5.42
C VAL A 164 2.72 -9.06 4.34
N PRO A 165 2.53 -8.43 3.17
CA PRO A 165 1.72 -8.96 2.10
C PRO A 165 2.38 -10.15 1.38
N GLY A 166 1.59 -11.17 1.08
CA GLY A 166 1.99 -12.29 0.25
C GLY A 166 1.91 -13.67 0.92
N PRO A 167 1.96 -14.75 0.13
CA PRO A 167 1.77 -16.12 0.60
C PRO A 167 2.95 -16.68 1.39
N THR A 168 4.13 -16.05 1.34
CA THR A 168 5.34 -16.55 2.03
C THR A 168 6.10 -15.41 2.73
N CYS A 169 6.22 -15.50 4.06
CA CYS A 169 7.15 -14.66 4.83
C CYS A 169 8.52 -15.34 4.90
N GLY A 170 9.48 -14.91 4.06
CA GLY A 170 10.88 -15.31 4.19
C GLY A 170 11.54 -14.66 5.41
N LYS A 171 12.29 -15.42 6.22
CA LYS A 171 13.17 -14.87 7.25
C LYS A 171 14.52 -14.51 6.64
N ILE A 172 14.93 -13.25 6.77
CA ILE A 172 16.24 -12.76 6.35
C ILE A 172 17.29 -13.05 7.43
N SER A 173 16.92 -12.92 8.70
CA SER A 173 17.79 -13.11 9.86
C SER A 173 17.13 -13.99 10.93
N SER A 174 17.92 -14.50 11.86
CA SER A 174 17.46 -15.24 13.03
C SER A 174 16.55 -14.39 13.92
N LYS A 175 16.75 -13.06 13.95
CA LYS A 175 15.89 -12.10 14.65
C LYS A 175 15.06 -11.28 13.67
N LEU A 176 13.76 -11.22 13.87
CA LEU A 176 12.82 -10.46 13.04
C LEU A 176 13.08 -8.95 13.03
N SER A 177 13.51 -8.41 14.17
CA SER A 177 13.90 -6.99 14.28
C SER A 177 15.08 -6.65 13.37
N ASP A 178 16.05 -7.55 13.23
CA ASP A 178 17.21 -7.32 12.35
C ASP A 178 16.79 -7.39 10.87
N SER A 179 15.87 -8.30 10.53
CA SER A 179 15.28 -8.35 9.19
C SER A 179 14.54 -7.04 8.86
N ALA A 180 13.73 -6.53 9.79
CA ALA A 180 13.02 -5.26 9.61
C ALA A 180 13.99 -4.09 9.40
N LYS A 181 15.07 -3.99 10.18
CA LYS A 181 16.10 -2.95 10.04
C LYS A 181 16.79 -2.98 8.67
N ILE A 182 17.12 -4.16 8.17
CA ILE A 182 17.76 -4.32 6.86
C ILE A 182 16.82 -3.87 5.75
N LEU A 183 15.55 -4.31 5.78
CA LEU A 183 14.55 -3.91 4.79
C LEU A 183 14.33 -2.40 4.79
N TYR A 184 14.22 -1.78 5.99
CA TYR A 184 14.12 -0.32 6.11
C TYR A 184 15.36 0.42 5.62
N ALA A 185 16.57 -0.12 5.86
CA ALA A 185 17.80 0.47 5.34
C ALA A 185 17.82 0.47 3.81
N ILE A 186 17.42 -0.64 3.17
CA ILE A 186 17.30 -0.73 1.71
C ILE A 186 16.28 0.28 1.19
N TYR A 187 15.10 0.34 1.82
CA TYR A 187 14.04 1.28 1.48
C TYR A 187 14.52 2.73 1.55
N LEU A 188 15.17 3.12 2.64
CA LEU A 188 15.73 4.46 2.85
C LEU A 188 16.81 4.80 1.80
N VAL A 189 17.74 3.88 1.55
CA VAL A 189 18.82 4.08 0.57
C VAL A 189 18.24 4.30 -0.82
N LEU A 190 17.29 3.48 -1.27
CA LEU A 190 16.64 3.66 -2.57
C LEU A 190 15.89 5.00 -2.65
N THR A 191 15.18 5.41 -1.59
CA THR A 191 14.50 6.71 -1.53
C THR A 191 15.49 7.86 -1.66
N VAL A 192 16.62 7.81 -0.92
CA VAL A 192 17.65 8.86 -0.98
C VAL A 192 18.30 8.94 -2.36
N ILE A 193 18.58 7.79 -3.00
CA ILE A 193 19.12 7.78 -4.36
C ILE A 193 18.15 8.43 -5.33
N GLU A 194 16.85 8.14 -5.24
CA GLU A 194 15.82 8.75 -6.08
C GLU A 194 15.78 10.28 -5.89
N VAL A 195 15.75 10.76 -4.62
CA VAL A 195 15.78 12.20 -4.34
C VAL A 195 17.01 12.87 -4.98
N ILE A 196 18.19 12.26 -4.84
CA ILE A 196 19.44 12.79 -5.44
C ILE A 196 19.32 12.84 -6.97
N MET A 197 18.78 11.81 -7.61
CA MET A 197 18.61 11.76 -9.07
C MET A 197 17.60 12.81 -9.55
N LEU A 198 16.48 13.00 -8.84
CA LEU A 198 15.50 14.03 -9.19
C LEU A 198 16.06 15.44 -9.03
N CYS A 199 16.78 15.73 -7.93
CA CYS A 199 17.47 17.00 -7.73
C CYS A 199 18.55 17.24 -8.78
N ALA A 200 19.33 16.22 -9.15
CA ALA A 200 20.36 16.32 -10.20
C ALA A 200 19.74 16.62 -11.58
N GLY A 201 18.51 16.20 -11.82
CA GLY A 201 17.73 16.54 -13.02
C GLY A 201 17.15 17.97 -13.00
N GLY A 202 17.32 18.71 -11.90
CA GLY A 202 16.83 20.10 -11.75
C GLY A 202 15.45 20.23 -11.09
N MET A 203 14.89 19.17 -10.51
CA MET A 203 13.66 19.24 -9.72
C MET A 203 13.94 19.92 -8.37
N PRO A 204 13.12 20.89 -7.91
CA PRO A 204 13.25 21.48 -6.57
C PRO A 204 13.29 20.41 -5.48
N LEU A 205 14.05 20.64 -4.40
CA LEU A 205 14.22 19.66 -3.32
C LEU A 205 12.88 19.24 -2.69
N PHE A 206 11.97 20.18 -2.48
CA PHE A 206 10.64 19.90 -1.93
C PHE A 206 9.88 18.95 -2.86
N ASP A 207 9.80 19.24 -4.14
CA ASP A 207 9.12 18.41 -5.13
C ASP A 207 9.79 17.03 -5.26
N SER A 208 11.13 16.98 -5.22
CA SER A 208 11.88 15.73 -5.24
C SER A 208 11.57 14.84 -4.03
N LEU A 209 11.42 15.42 -2.83
CA LEU A 209 11.02 14.69 -1.63
C LEU A 209 9.59 14.16 -1.74
N ILE A 210 8.65 15.01 -2.17
CA ILE A 210 7.23 14.65 -2.36
C ILE A 210 7.12 13.45 -3.31
N HIS A 211 7.75 13.51 -4.48
CA HIS A 211 7.68 12.45 -5.48
C HIS A 211 8.43 11.21 -5.07
N ALA A 212 9.61 11.32 -4.46
CA ALA A 212 10.34 10.16 -3.95
C ALA A 212 9.58 9.43 -2.83
N PHE A 213 8.88 10.14 -1.94
CA PHE A 213 8.02 9.53 -0.93
C PHE A 213 6.84 8.77 -1.55
N GLY A 214 6.20 9.37 -2.55
CA GLY A 214 5.10 8.72 -3.28
C GLY A 214 5.57 7.52 -4.10
N THR A 215 6.75 7.60 -4.75
CA THR A 215 7.33 6.47 -5.50
C THR A 215 7.74 5.34 -4.57
N ALA A 216 8.48 5.66 -3.50
CA ALA A 216 8.96 4.66 -2.55
C ALA A 216 7.80 3.93 -1.85
N GLY A 217 6.79 4.68 -1.42
CA GLY A 217 5.58 4.13 -0.84
C GLY A 217 4.68 3.43 -1.86
N THR A 218 4.89 3.66 -3.17
CA THR A 218 3.98 3.27 -4.25
C THR A 218 2.57 3.84 -4.05
N GLY A 219 2.47 5.17 -3.78
CA GLY A 219 1.22 5.81 -3.41
C GLY A 219 0.74 6.93 -4.32
N GLY A 220 1.63 7.61 -5.07
CA GLY A 220 1.28 8.48 -6.19
C GLY A 220 0.76 9.88 -5.87
N PHE A 221 0.71 10.31 -4.60
CA PHE A 221 0.39 11.70 -4.30
C PHE A 221 1.45 12.66 -4.85
N SER A 222 1.00 13.70 -5.52
CA SER A 222 1.81 14.78 -6.06
C SER A 222 1.38 16.12 -5.45
N ASN A 223 2.28 17.10 -5.51
CA ASN A 223 1.98 18.51 -5.23
C ASN A 223 1.56 19.27 -6.51
N LYS A 224 1.41 18.57 -7.65
CA LYS A 224 0.96 19.14 -8.91
C LYS A 224 -0.33 18.49 -9.37
N ALA A 225 -1.27 19.29 -9.89
CA ALA A 225 -2.55 18.82 -10.40
C ALA A 225 -2.39 17.80 -11.55
N LEU A 226 -1.43 18.03 -12.45
CA LEU A 226 -1.10 17.12 -13.54
C LEU A 226 -0.09 16.04 -13.15
N SER A 227 0.13 15.80 -11.86
CA SER A 227 1.07 14.80 -11.34
C SER A 227 2.49 14.99 -11.95
N VAL A 228 3.21 13.94 -12.27
CA VAL A 228 4.55 14.00 -12.90
C VAL A 228 4.50 14.64 -14.29
N GLY A 229 3.38 14.57 -14.99
CA GLY A 229 3.17 15.23 -16.28
C GLY A 229 3.37 16.74 -16.26
N ALA A 230 3.15 17.40 -15.11
CA ALA A 230 3.35 18.85 -14.96
C ALA A 230 4.79 19.32 -15.28
N TYR A 231 5.77 18.46 -15.09
CA TYR A 231 7.19 18.79 -15.33
C TYR A 231 7.59 18.66 -16.80
N ASN A 232 6.80 17.97 -17.63
CA ASN A 232 7.05 17.73 -19.06
C ASN A 232 8.53 17.35 -19.36
N SER A 233 9.11 16.49 -18.54
CA SER A 233 10.52 16.09 -18.61
C SER A 233 10.66 14.59 -18.82
N PRO A 234 11.20 14.16 -19.98
CA PRO A 234 11.50 12.76 -20.24
C PRO A 234 12.42 12.11 -19.18
N TYR A 235 13.33 12.92 -18.60
CA TYR A 235 14.24 12.46 -17.57
C TYR A 235 13.47 12.04 -16.29
N PHE A 236 12.56 12.88 -15.81
CA PHE A 236 11.78 12.57 -14.61
C PHE A 236 10.83 11.38 -14.83
N GLU A 237 10.23 11.30 -16.02
CA GLU A 237 9.39 10.15 -16.37
C GLU A 237 10.17 8.84 -16.33
N VAL A 238 11.39 8.80 -16.87
CA VAL A 238 12.22 7.58 -16.86
C VAL A 238 12.73 7.28 -15.45
N VAL A 239 13.23 8.26 -14.71
CA VAL A 239 13.75 8.07 -13.35
C VAL A 239 12.64 7.53 -12.44
N ILE A 240 11.51 8.24 -12.34
CA ILE A 240 10.39 7.83 -11.49
C ILE A 240 9.85 6.47 -11.96
N GLY A 241 9.68 6.25 -13.27
CA GLY A 241 9.20 4.98 -13.83
C GLY A 241 10.09 3.78 -13.45
N VAL A 242 11.40 3.94 -13.51
CA VAL A 242 12.36 2.90 -13.11
C VAL A 242 12.30 2.67 -11.60
N PHE A 243 12.24 3.73 -10.78
CA PHE A 243 12.15 3.57 -9.32
C PHE A 243 10.82 2.96 -8.89
N MET A 244 9.69 3.28 -9.53
CA MET A 244 8.41 2.58 -9.31
C MET A 244 8.59 1.07 -9.50
N LEU A 245 9.23 0.64 -10.61
CA LEU A 245 9.49 -0.79 -10.84
C LEU A 245 10.41 -1.39 -9.79
N LEU A 246 11.46 -0.68 -9.35
CA LEU A 246 12.37 -1.14 -8.30
C LEU A 246 11.63 -1.33 -6.97
N PHE A 247 10.81 -0.39 -6.54
CA PHE A 247 10.00 -0.53 -5.32
C PHE A 247 8.91 -1.61 -5.45
N GLY A 248 8.49 -1.97 -6.67
CA GLY A 248 7.60 -3.08 -6.97
C GLY A 248 8.24 -4.48 -6.87
N ILE A 249 9.58 -4.59 -6.80
CA ILE A 249 10.30 -5.85 -6.64
C ILE A 249 10.30 -6.29 -5.17
N ASN A 250 10.31 -7.59 -4.93
CA ASN A 250 10.44 -8.15 -3.58
C ASN A 250 11.75 -7.71 -2.90
N PHE A 251 11.65 -7.04 -1.75
CA PHE A 251 12.80 -6.49 -1.02
C PHE A 251 13.81 -7.54 -0.55
N ASN A 252 13.39 -8.81 -0.40
CA ASN A 252 14.31 -9.91 -0.08
C ASN A 252 15.35 -10.13 -1.19
N LEU A 253 15.00 -9.83 -2.46
CA LEU A 253 15.94 -9.98 -3.58
C LEU A 253 17.10 -8.98 -3.48
N TYR A 254 16.83 -7.75 -3.03
CA TYR A 254 17.89 -6.77 -2.75
C TYR A 254 18.83 -7.25 -1.63
N TYR A 255 18.29 -7.89 -0.60
CA TYR A 255 19.12 -8.49 0.45
C TYR A 255 20.04 -9.59 -0.10
N PHE A 256 19.53 -10.46 -1.00
CA PHE A 256 20.37 -11.45 -1.67
C PHE A 256 21.46 -10.79 -2.55
N LEU A 257 21.14 -9.69 -3.22
CA LEU A 257 22.16 -8.92 -3.98
C LEU A 257 23.25 -8.36 -3.07
N LEU A 258 22.89 -7.81 -1.89
CA LEU A 258 23.86 -7.33 -0.89
C LEU A 258 24.77 -8.43 -0.36
N LEU A 259 24.25 -9.65 -0.21
CA LEU A 259 25.03 -10.84 0.18
C LEU A 259 25.81 -11.48 -0.98
N ARG A 260 25.77 -10.89 -2.19
CA ARG A 260 26.38 -11.42 -3.42
C ARG A 260 25.81 -12.77 -3.88
N HIS A 261 24.61 -13.13 -3.47
CA HIS A 261 23.88 -14.31 -3.90
C HIS A 261 23.11 -14.02 -5.20
N PHE A 262 23.82 -13.63 -6.26
CA PHE A 262 23.24 -13.18 -7.52
C PHE A 262 22.36 -14.24 -8.19
N LYS A 263 22.75 -15.53 -8.13
CA LYS A 263 21.96 -16.61 -8.72
C LYS A 263 20.57 -16.73 -8.08
N GLU A 264 20.48 -16.60 -6.76
CA GLU A 264 19.22 -16.67 -6.02
C GLU A 264 18.35 -15.43 -6.29
N ALA A 265 18.98 -14.25 -6.35
CA ALA A 265 18.27 -13.01 -6.63
C ALA A 265 17.64 -13.01 -8.04
N PHE A 266 18.41 -13.45 -9.05
CA PHE A 266 17.93 -13.48 -10.44
C PHE A 266 17.16 -14.75 -10.83
N ALA A 267 17.04 -15.76 -9.96
CA ALA A 267 16.27 -16.97 -10.23
C ALA A 267 14.77 -16.86 -9.88
N SER A 268 14.33 -15.72 -9.30
CA SER A 268 12.94 -15.56 -8.87
C SER A 268 11.97 -15.62 -10.04
N GLU A 269 11.07 -16.59 -10.00
CA GLU A 269 9.99 -16.77 -10.96
C GLU A 269 9.03 -15.57 -10.94
N GLU A 270 8.71 -15.08 -9.74
CA GLU A 270 7.82 -13.93 -9.55
C GLU A 270 8.36 -12.68 -10.23
N MET A 271 9.66 -12.38 -10.05
CA MET A 271 10.31 -11.22 -10.68
C MET A 271 10.28 -11.32 -12.22
N HIS A 272 10.56 -12.49 -12.80
CA HIS A 272 10.53 -12.66 -14.25
C HIS A 272 9.13 -12.47 -14.83
N VAL A 273 8.10 -13.02 -14.18
CA VAL A 273 6.71 -12.85 -14.63
C VAL A 273 6.29 -11.39 -14.48
N TYR A 274 6.65 -10.71 -13.38
CA TYR A 274 6.39 -9.30 -13.17
C TYR A 274 6.99 -8.43 -14.29
N LEU A 275 8.28 -8.58 -14.57
CA LEU A 275 8.96 -7.83 -15.65
C LEU A 275 8.41 -8.20 -17.02
N GLY A 276 8.01 -9.47 -17.23
CA GLY A 276 7.36 -9.93 -18.45
C GLY A 276 6.00 -9.25 -18.66
N ILE A 277 5.18 -9.10 -17.61
CA ILE A 277 3.90 -8.37 -17.66
C ILE A 277 4.14 -6.90 -18.02
N VAL A 278 5.11 -6.25 -17.36
CA VAL A 278 5.47 -4.85 -17.66
C VAL A 278 5.89 -4.70 -19.15
N ALA A 279 6.80 -5.52 -19.62
CA ALA A 279 7.29 -5.45 -21.00
C ALA A 279 6.18 -5.70 -22.01
N PHE A 280 5.38 -6.76 -21.81
CA PHE A 280 4.29 -7.11 -22.71
C PHE A 280 3.23 -6.00 -22.77
N SER A 281 2.78 -5.51 -21.61
CA SER A 281 1.77 -4.44 -21.55
C SER A 281 2.27 -3.13 -22.14
N THR A 282 3.54 -2.76 -21.87
CA THR A 282 4.15 -1.58 -22.47
C THR A 282 4.18 -1.66 -23.98
N LEU A 283 4.63 -2.78 -24.54
CA LEU A 283 4.73 -2.95 -26.01
C LEU A 283 3.36 -2.95 -26.69
N THR A 284 2.37 -3.64 -26.12
CA THR A 284 1.02 -3.71 -26.71
C THR A 284 0.29 -2.38 -26.62
N ILE A 285 0.40 -1.66 -25.49
CA ILE A 285 -0.14 -0.30 -25.36
C ILE A 285 0.57 0.64 -26.33
N THR A 286 1.91 0.61 -26.40
CA THR A 286 2.67 1.46 -27.33
C THR A 286 2.18 1.27 -28.78
N ALA A 287 2.02 0.02 -29.23
CA ALA A 287 1.51 -0.26 -30.57
C ALA A 287 0.10 0.30 -30.81
N ASN A 288 -0.75 0.30 -29.76
CA ASN A 288 -2.14 0.75 -29.86
C ASN A 288 -2.28 2.29 -29.81
N ILE A 289 -1.37 3.01 -29.12
CA ILE A 289 -1.42 4.47 -28.99
C ILE A 289 -0.41 5.20 -29.89
N ALA A 290 0.40 4.48 -30.69
CA ALA A 290 1.46 5.08 -31.50
C ALA A 290 0.98 6.19 -32.45
N SER A 291 -0.25 6.09 -32.95
CA SER A 291 -0.86 7.11 -33.83
C SER A 291 -1.32 8.37 -33.11
N MET A 292 -1.36 8.37 -31.77
CA MET A 292 -1.79 9.51 -30.97
C MET A 292 -0.62 10.43 -30.58
N TYR A 293 0.63 10.03 -30.84
CA TYR A 293 1.83 10.74 -30.45
C TYR A 293 2.73 11.03 -31.65
N ASP A 294 3.52 12.09 -31.57
CA ASP A 294 4.41 12.55 -32.65
C ASP A 294 5.51 11.53 -33.00
N SER A 295 5.88 10.66 -32.04
CA SER A 295 6.88 9.61 -32.27
C SER A 295 6.57 8.34 -31.48
N VAL A 296 7.01 7.21 -32.04
CA VAL A 296 6.94 5.91 -31.34
C VAL A 296 7.72 5.93 -30.02
N GLY A 297 8.81 6.71 -29.96
CA GLY A 297 9.61 6.89 -28.74
C GLY A 297 8.82 7.58 -27.62
N THR A 298 8.04 8.61 -27.95
CA THR A 298 7.16 9.29 -27.00
C THR A 298 6.03 8.34 -26.54
N ALA A 299 5.39 7.65 -27.49
CA ALA A 299 4.36 6.66 -27.16
C ALA A 299 4.90 5.54 -26.25
N LEU A 300 6.11 5.03 -26.50
CA LEU A 300 6.77 4.01 -25.69
C LEU A 300 7.05 4.52 -24.27
N ARG A 301 7.60 5.73 -24.12
CA ARG A 301 7.90 6.33 -22.82
C ARG A 301 6.62 6.54 -22.02
N THR A 302 5.58 7.09 -22.62
CA THR A 302 4.29 7.33 -21.96
C THR A 302 3.62 6.02 -21.57
N ALA A 303 3.61 5.01 -22.46
CA ALA A 303 3.10 3.68 -22.15
C ALA A 303 3.88 3.02 -21.02
N PHE A 304 5.22 3.06 -21.05
CA PHE A 304 6.09 2.54 -20.00
C PHE A 304 5.77 3.17 -18.64
N PHE A 305 5.66 4.50 -18.59
CA PHE A 305 5.37 5.21 -17.34
C PHE A 305 4.02 4.80 -16.77
N GLN A 306 2.96 4.79 -17.58
CA GLN A 306 1.61 4.42 -17.12
C GLN A 306 1.51 2.95 -16.71
N VAL A 307 2.14 2.04 -17.46
CA VAL A 307 2.20 0.62 -17.08
C VAL A 307 2.97 0.44 -15.77
N ALA A 308 4.13 1.08 -15.61
CA ALA A 308 4.91 1.03 -14.38
C ALA A 308 4.08 1.58 -13.20
N SER A 309 3.43 2.72 -13.39
CA SER A 309 2.60 3.38 -12.39
C SER A 309 1.44 2.49 -11.91
N ILE A 310 0.70 1.87 -12.82
CA ILE A 310 -0.48 1.08 -12.45
C ILE A 310 -0.12 -0.30 -11.91
N VAL A 311 0.84 -1.01 -12.53
CA VAL A 311 1.21 -2.36 -12.06
C VAL A 311 1.89 -2.34 -10.70
N THR A 312 2.62 -1.27 -10.38
CA THR A 312 3.22 -1.07 -9.04
C THR A 312 2.25 -0.46 -8.05
N THR A 313 1.02 -0.19 -8.48
CA THR A 313 0.00 0.47 -7.67
C THR A 313 0.43 1.86 -7.15
N THR A 314 1.30 2.55 -7.90
CA THR A 314 1.76 3.89 -7.53
C THR A 314 0.74 4.97 -7.88
N GLY A 315 0.17 4.94 -9.11
CA GLY A 315 -0.88 5.87 -9.50
C GLY A 315 -0.42 7.23 -10.03
N TYR A 316 0.85 7.48 -10.25
CA TYR A 316 1.32 8.69 -10.93
C TYR A 316 0.88 8.72 -12.39
N ALA A 317 0.63 9.93 -12.90
CA ALA A 317 0.23 10.14 -14.27
C ALA A 317 1.15 11.11 -15.02
N THR A 318 1.42 10.82 -16.30
CA THR A 318 2.07 11.72 -17.27
C THR A 318 1.15 11.98 -18.45
N ALA A 319 0.07 11.23 -18.58
CA ALA A 319 -0.95 11.38 -19.61
C ALA A 319 -2.31 10.94 -19.09
N ASP A 320 -3.37 11.51 -19.64
CA ASP A 320 -4.74 11.07 -19.38
C ASP A 320 -5.07 9.84 -20.21
N PHE A 321 -4.97 8.66 -19.59
CA PHE A 321 -5.30 7.40 -20.26
C PHE A 321 -6.82 7.18 -20.46
N ASN A 322 -7.69 8.03 -19.93
CA ASN A 322 -9.11 8.03 -20.31
C ASN A 322 -9.32 8.29 -21.80
N LEU A 323 -8.40 9.07 -22.39
CA LEU A 323 -8.43 9.42 -23.81
C LEU A 323 -7.85 8.31 -24.72
N TRP A 324 -7.27 7.25 -24.13
CA TRP A 324 -6.67 6.16 -24.90
C TRP A 324 -7.73 5.23 -25.49
N PRO A 325 -7.38 4.51 -26.58
CA PRO A 325 -8.26 3.51 -27.17
C PRO A 325 -8.68 2.44 -26.16
N THR A 326 -9.85 1.86 -26.34
CA THR A 326 -10.47 0.90 -25.41
C THR A 326 -9.54 -0.25 -25.02
N TYR A 327 -8.76 -0.79 -25.98
CA TYR A 327 -7.78 -1.85 -25.67
C TYR A 327 -6.80 -1.43 -24.57
N SER A 328 -6.17 -0.27 -24.70
CA SER A 328 -5.20 0.24 -23.73
C SER A 328 -5.85 0.50 -22.37
N ARG A 329 -7.07 1.05 -22.33
CA ARG A 329 -7.86 1.25 -21.10
C ARG A 329 -8.16 -0.08 -20.40
N VAL A 330 -8.54 -1.12 -21.15
CA VAL A 330 -8.80 -2.47 -20.60
C VAL A 330 -7.52 -3.08 -20.03
N VAL A 331 -6.38 -2.96 -20.73
CA VAL A 331 -5.08 -3.43 -20.20
C VAL A 331 -4.73 -2.73 -18.89
N ILE A 332 -4.91 -1.40 -18.79
CA ILE A 332 -4.70 -0.63 -17.55
C ILE A 332 -5.59 -1.17 -16.42
N VAL A 333 -6.89 -1.41 -16.67
CA VAL A 333 -7.79 -1.99 -15.66
C VAL A 333 -7.34 -3.39 -15.23
N ILE A 334 -6.88 -4.24 -16.14
CA ILE A 334 -6.36 -5.58 -15.79
C ILE A 334 -5.12 -5.44 -14.90
N LEU A 335 -4.20 -4.53 -15.22
CA LEU A 335 -3.00 -4.29 -14.43
C LEU A 335 -3.31 -3.81 -13.02
N THR A 336 -4.41 -3.05 -12.80
CA THR A 336 -4.88 -2.64 -11.48
C THR A 336 -5.10 -3.83 -10.54
N PHE A 337 -5.57 -4.98 -11.07
CA PHE A 337 -5.79 -6.19 -10.27
C PHE A 337 -4.51 -6.99 -10.03
N VAL A 338 -3.58 -6.99 -10.98
CA VAL A 338 -2.38 -7.84 -10.90
C VAL A 338 -1.46 -7.43 -9.74
N GLY A 339 -1.19 -6.13 -9.62
CA GLY A 339 -0.24 -5.59 -8.65
C GLY A 339 1.22 -5.95 -8.97
N ALA A 340 2.13 -5.79 -7.99
CA ALA A 340 3.54 -6.11 -8.13
C ALA A 340 3.95 -7.35 -7.30
N CYS A 341 5.25 -7.54 -7.02
CA CYS A 341 5.74 -8.71 -6.31
C CYS A 341 5.31 -8.74 -4.83
N ALA A 342 5.11 -9.92 -4.28
CA ALA A 342 4.94 -10.10 -2.85
C ALA A 342 6.20 -9.65 -2.09
N GLY A 343 6.01 -9.00 -0.93
CA GLY A 343 7.13 -8.42 -0.18
C GLY A 343 7.75 -7.17 -0.83
N SER A 344 7.02 -6.49 -1.70
CA SER A 344 7.25 -5.12 -2.17
C SER A 344 6.35 -4.14 -1.42
N THR A 345 6.48 -2.83 -1.71
CA THR A 345 5.60 -1.79 -1.15
C THR A 345 4.23 -1.71 -1.83
N ALA A 346 4.07 -2.31 -3.00
CA ALA A 346 2.87 -2.24 -3.82
C ALA A 346 1.63 -2.91 -3.19
N GLY A 347 0.45 -2.53 -3.62
CA GLY A 347 -0.85 -3.13 -3.33
C GLY A 347 -1.25 -4.27 -4.29
N GLY A 348 -2.55 -4.47 -4.53
CA GLY A 348 -3.11 -5.45 -5.46
C GLY A 348 -3.06 -6.90 -4.99
N LEU A 349 -3.51 -7.81 -5.86
CA LEU A 349 -3.53 -9.27 -5.58
C LEU A 349 -2.14 -9.89 -5.41
N LYS A 350 -1.10 -9.27 -5.92
CA LYS A 350 0.28 -9.73 -6.05
C LYS A 350 0.49 -10.77 -7.16
N VAL A 351 1.58 -10.57 -7.91
CA VAL A 351 1.98 -11.46 -9.01
C VAL A 351 2.11 -12.91 -8.55
N SER A 352 2.63 -13.17 -7.34
CA SER A 352 2.73 -14.52 -6.77
C SER A 352 1.39 -15.24 -6.70
N ARG A 353 0.31 -14.57 -6.26
CA ARG A 353 -1.03 -15.19 -6.21
C ARG A 353 -1.57 -15.45 -7.60
N VAL A 354 -1.37 -14.53 -8.54
CA VAL A 354 -1.77 -14.69 -9.93
C VAL A 354 -1.09 -15.92 -10.54
N ILE A 355 0.23 -16.08 -10.35
CA ILE A 355 0.98 -17.26 -10.81
C ILE A 355 0.42 -18.55 -10.19
N ILE A 356 0.19 -18.54 -8.86
CA ILE A 356 -0.31 -19.72 -8.14
C ILE A 356 -1.71 -20.12 -8.64
N LEU A 357 -2.62 -19.16 -8.83
CA LEU A 357 -3.96 -19.42 -9.35
C LEU A 357 -3.93 -19.99 -10.76
N PHE A 358 -3.10 -19.44 -11.67
CA PHE A 358 -2.92 -19.98 -13.02
C PHE A 358 -2.36 -21.42 -13.02
N LYS A 359 -1.35 -21.67 -12.18
CA LYS A 359 -0.76 -23.01 -12.04
C LYS A 359 -1.75 -24.01 -11.44
N ALA A 360 -2.56 -23.58 -10.48
CA ALA A 360 -3.61 -24.41 -9.88
C ALA A 360 -4.67 -24.80 -10.93
N ALA A 361 -5.18 -23.82 -11.68
CA ALA A 361 -6.14 -24.06 -12.75
C ALA A 361 -5.57 -25.01 -13.82
N LYS A 362 -4.30 -24.83 -14.22
CA LYS A 362 -3.62 -25.76 -15.15
C LYS A 362 -3.48 -27.16 -14.56
N GLN A 363 -3.18 -27.26 -13.25
CA GLN A 363 -3.10 -28.56 -12.57
C GLN A 363 -4.45 -29.28 -12.57
N ASP A 364 -5.54 -28.56 -12.26
CA ASP A 364 -6.88 -29.16 -12.21
C ASP A 364 -7.32 -29.61 -13.61
N LEU A 365 -7.03 -28.83 -14.66
CA LEU A 365 -7.26 -29.25 -16.04
C LEU A 365 -6.45 -30.54 -16.39
N ASN A 366 -5.18 -30.58 -15.98
CA ASN A 366 -4.34 -31.76 -16.21
C ASN A 366 -4.86 -33.01 -15.48
N LYS A 367 -5.40 -32.86 -14.24
CA LYS A 367 -6.03 -33.96 -13.51
C LYS A 367 -7.30 -34.46 -14.18
N MET A 368 -8.09 -33.56 -14.79
CA MET A 368 -9.28 -33.98 -15.57
C MET A 368 -8.91 -34.80 -16.80
N LEU A 369 -7.79 -34.41 -17.46
CA LEU A 369 -7.32 -35.12 -18.67
C LEU A 369 -6.56 -36.40 -18.34
N HIS A 370 -5.88 -36.47 -17.19
CA HIS A 370 -5.03 -37.58 -16.75
C HIS A 370 -5.31 -37.89 -15.27
N SER A 371 -6.38 -38.62 -14.99
CA SER A 371 -6.91 -38.87 -13.63
C SER A 371 -5.93 -39.55 -12.67
N HIS A 372 -4.92 -40.26 -13.18
CA HIS A 372 -3.89 -40.93 -12.38
C HIS A 372 -2.60 -40.13 -12.20
N ALA A 373 -2.49 -38.93 -12.79
CA ALA A 373 -1.30 -38.11 -12.69
C ALA A 373 -1.20 -37.46 -11.29
N ILE A 374 -0.13 -37.77 -10.56
CA ILE A 374 0.21 -37.09 -9.31
C ILE A 374 0.93 -35.79 -9.68
N THR A 375 0.20 -34.69 -9.68
CA THR A 375 0.73 -33.37 -10.00
C THR A 375 0.70 -32.48 -8.75
N THR A 376 1.77 -31.72 -8.54
CA THR A 376 1.85 -30.72 -7.45
C THR A 376 2.09 -29.34 -8.04
N VAL A 377 1.40 -28.31 -7.52
CA VAL A 377 1.71 -26.90 -7.86
C VAL A 377 3.07 -26.55 -7.29
N ARG A 378 3.95 -25.99 -8.10
CA ARG A 378 5.27 -25.49 -7.67
C ARG A 378 5.33 -23.98 -7.85
N PHE A 379 5.90 -23.29 -6.86
CA PHE A 379 6.19 -21.87 -6.91
C PHE A 379 7.61 -21.65 -6.42
N GLU A 380 8.39 -20.82 -7.10
CA GLU A 380 9.83 -20.60 -6.82
C GLU A 380 10.60 -21.94 -6.73
N GLY A 381 10.32 -22.87 -7.63
CA GLY A 381 10.93 -24.21 -7.68
C GLY A 381 10.49 -25.17 -6.59
N LYS A 382 9.71 -24.75 -5.59
CA LYS A 382 9.30 -25.56 -4.43
C LYS A 382 7.83 -26.01 -4.57
N PRO A 383 7.49 -27.25 -4.18
CA PRO A 383 6.11 -27.68 -4.12
C PRO A 383 5.35 -26.89 -3.04
N LEU A 384 4.15 -26.43 -3.38
CA LEU A 384 3.26 -25.76 -2.42
C LEU A 384 2.46 -26.81 -1.62
N ASP A 385 2.35 -26.56 -0.32
CA ASP A 385 1.45 -27.33 0.54
C ASP A 385 -0.02 -26.96 0.26
N GLU A 386 -0.91 -27.92 0.49
CA GLU A 386 -2.33 -27.78 0.21
C GLU A 386 -2.98 -26.66 1.05
N LYS A 387 -2.44 -26.39 2.24
CA LYS A 387 -2.90 -25.29 3.11
C LYS A 387 -2.63 -23.93 2.50
N THR A 388 -1.46 -23.71 1.93
CA THR A 388 -1.10 -22.47 1.23
C THR A 388 -1.96 -22.30 -0.01
N LEU A 389 -2.13 -23.37 -0.80
CA LEU A 389 -2.97 -23.32 -2.00
C LEU A 389 -4.43 -22.97 -1.67
N ARG A 390 -5.03 -23.64 -0.68
CA ARG A 390 -6.37 -23.30 -0.16
C ARG A 390 -6.43 -21.87 0.37
N GLY A 391 -5.37 -21.39 1.03
CA GLY A 391 -5.26 -20.01 1.49
C GLY A 391 -5.38 -18.99 0.37
N VAL A 392 -4.70 -19.23 -0.77
CA VAL A 392 -4.75 -18.36 -1.95
C VAL A 392 -6.16 -18.36 -2.58
N HIS A 393 -6.80 -19.53 -2.74
CA HIS A 393 -8.17 -19.60 -3.25
C HIS A 393 -9.18 -18.89 -2.33
N ASN A 394 -9.08 -19.11 -1.02
CA ASN A 394 -9.97 -18.45 -0.05
C ASN A 394 -9.79 -16.92 -0.05
N TYR A 395 -8.54 -16.45 -0.16
CA TYR A 395 -8.26 -15.03 -0.29
C TYR A 395 -8.94 -14.46 -1.54
N PHE A 396 -8.77 -15.11 -2.69
CA PHE A 396 -9.38 -14.68 -3.95
C PHE A 396 -10.91 -14.65 -3.89
N ASN A 397 -11.53 -15.67 -3.28
CA ASN A 397 -12.99 -15.73 -3.10
C ASN A 397 -13.50 -14.57 -2.22
N ILE A 398 -12.84 -14.29 -1.09
CA ILE A 398 -13.21 -13.17 -0.21
C ILE A 398 -12.99 -11.82 -0.92
N TYR A 399 -11.89 -11.70 -1.66
CA TYR A 399 -11.58 -10.52 -2.45
C TYR A 399 -12.68 -10.24 -3.48
N MET A 400 -13.10 -11.24 -4.26
CA MET A 400 -14.17 -11.10 -5.26
C MET A 400 -15.52 -10.78 -4.62
N LEU A 401 -15.84 -11.39 -3.47
CA LEU A 401 -17.06 -11.08 -2.72
C LEU A 401 -17.05 -9.61 -2.26
N MET A 402 -15.93 -9.15 -1.70
CA MET A 402 -15.77 -7.80 -1.22
C MET A 402 -15.88 -6.79 -2.37
N LEU A 403 -15.17 -7.01 -3.47
CA LEU A 403 -15.27 -6.21 -4.69
C LEU A 403 -16.73 -6.08 -5.15
N THR A 404 -17.45 -7.21 -5.25
CA THR A 404 -18.85 -7.23 -5.71
C THR A 404 -19.77 -6.45 -4.77
N LEU A 405 -19.63 -6.65 -3.46
CA LEU A 405 -20.47 -5.95 -2.47
C LEU A 405 -20.18 -4.45 -2.44
N SER A 406 -18.90 -4.06 -2.55
CA SER A 406 -18.52 -2.64 -2.59
C SER A 406 -19.02 -1.96 -3.87
N VAL A 407 -18.88 -2.60 -5.05
CA VAL A 407 -19.45 -2.07 -6.31
C VAL A 407 -20.96 -1.89 -6.21
N LEU A 408 -21.67 -2.87 -5.63
CA LEU A 408 -23.13 -2.78 -5.44
C LEU A 408 -23.49 -1.60 -4.51
N PHE A 409 -22.74 -1.36 -3.46
CA PHE A 409 -23.00 -0.24 -2.55
C PHE A 409 -22.66 1.11 -3.19
N VAL A 410 -21.51 1.22 -3.88
CA VAL A 410 -21.09 2.46 -4.56
C VAL A 410 -22.04 2.83 -5.69
N SER A 411 -22.70 1.85 -6.34
CA SER A 411 -23.71 2.11 -7.38
C SER A 411 -24.93 2.91 -6.89
N LEU A 412 -25.14 3.00 -5.57
CA LEU A 412 -26.22 3.82 -4.99
C LEU A 412 -26.02 5.33 -5.20
N ASP A 413 -24.80 5.79 -5.42
CA ASP A 413 -24.51 7.19 -5.74
C ASP A 413 -24.91 7.59 -7.18
N GLY A 414 -25.27 6.61 -8.04
CA GLY A 414 -25.86 6.87 -9.36
C GLY A 414 -24.85 7.25 -10.44
N PHE A 415 -23.56 7.04 -10.25
CA PHE A 415 -22.53 7.24 -11.29
C PHE A 415 -22.59 6.14 -12.37
N ASP A 416 -21.90 6.38 -13.48
CA ASP A 416 -21.78 5.39 -14.55
C ASP A 416 -21.05 4.12 -14.05
N ILE A 417 -21.26 3.01 -14.78
CA ILE A 417 -20.74 1.70 -14.37
C ILE A 417 -19.20 1.64 -14.37
N VAL A 418 -18.53 2.40 -15.24
CA VAL A 418 -17.06 2.42 -15.34
C VAL A 418 -16.50 3.15 -14.14
N THR A 419 -17.00 4.34 -13.80
CA THR A 419 -16.67 5.09 -12.59
C THR A 419 -16.91 4.24 -11.34
N THR A 420 -18.10 3.66 -11.21
CA THR A 420 -18.49 2.83 -10.06
C THR A 420 -17.57 1.63 -9.88
N PHE A 421 -17.29 0.89 -10.95
CA PHE A 421 -16.42 -0.29 -10.90
C PHE A 421 -14.95 0.07 -10.62
N THR A 422 -14.43 1.07 -11.34
CA THR A 422 -13.00 1.40 -11.24
C THR A 422 -12.66 2.13 -9.95
N SER A 423 -13.59 2.92 -9.36
CA SER A 423 -13.37 3.52 -8.04
C SER A 423 -13.17 2.46 -6.94
N VAL A 424 -14.00 1.41 -6.93
CA VAL A 424 -13.83 0.29 -5.99
C VAL A 424 -12.56 -0.51 -6.31
N ALA A 425 -12.33 -0.83 -7.59
CA ALA A 425 -11.16 -1.60 -8.00
C ALA A 425 -9.86 -0.92 -7.59
N THR A 426 -9.73 0.38 -7.80
CA THR A 426 -8.51 1.13 -7.45
C THR A 426 -8.34 1.30 -5.94
N CYS A 427 -9.41 1.56 -5.19
CA CYS A 427 -9.35 1.65 -3.74
C CYS A 427 -9.00 0.30 -3.10
N LEU A 428 -9.62 -0.80 -3.52
CA LEU A 428 -9.34 -2.13 -2.98
C LEU A 428 -7.95 -2.66 -3.35
N ASN A 429 -7.37 -2.23 -4.48
CA ASN A 429 -6.02 -2.59 -4.90
C ASN A 429 -4.96 -1.55 -4.53
N ASN A 430 -5.32 -0.44 -3.88
CA ASN A 430 -4.43 0.65 -3.49
C ASN A 430 -3.64 1.23 -4.68
N VAL A 431 -4.33 1.62 -5.77
CA VAL A 431 -3.70 2.10 -7.03
C VAL A 431 -3.85 3.61 -7.23
N GLY A 432 -4.95 4.19 -6.78
CA GLY A 432 -5.28 5.62 -6.92
C GLY A 432 -6.23 5.90 -8.09
N PRO A 433 -5.74 6.17 -9.31
CA PRO A 433 -6.60 6.53 -10.42
C PRO A 433 -7.34 5.33 -11.01
N GLY A 434 -8.61 5.54 -11.38
CA GLY A 434 -9.44 4.64 -12.14
C GLY A 434 -9.68 5.13 -13.56
N LEU A 435 -10.92 5.04 -14.02
CA LEU A 435 -11.38 5.55 -15.32
C LEU A 435 -12.54 6.53 -15.11
N GLU A 436 -12.84 7.29 -16.17
CA GLU A 436 -13.87 8.33 -16.24
C GLU A 436 -13.69 9.36 -15.10
N MET A 437 -14.68 9.56 -14.22
CA MET A 437 -14.66 10.58 -13.17
C MET A 437 -13.47 10.42 -12.20
N VAL A 438 -13.08 9.19 -11.89
CA VAL A 438 -11.94 8.86 -11.01
C VAL A 438 -10.65 8.58 -11.79
N GLY A 439 -10.56 9.03 -13.03
CA GLY A 439 -9.38 8.91 -13.88
C GLY A 439 -8.17 9.69 -13.37
N PRO A 440 -7.05 9.68 -14.09
CA PRO A 440 -5.78 10.27 -13.63
C PRO A 440 -5.84 11.77 -13.37
N MET A 441 -6.79 12.49 -13.97
CA MET A 441 -7.05 13.93 -13.78
C MET A 441 -8.34 14.18 -12.97
N GLY A 442 -8.97 13.12 -12.46
CA GLY A 442 -10.21 13.20 -11.70
C GLY A 442 -10.01 13.19 -10.18
N SER A 443 -11.12 13.21 -9.44
CA SER A 443 -11.10 13.13 -7.98
C SER A 443 -12.29 12.34 -7.43
N PHE A 444 -12.22 11.98 -6.15
CA PHE A 444 -13.29 11.31 -5.43
C PHE A 444 -14.20 12.32 -4.66
N ALA A 445 -14.11 13.61 -4.99
CA ALA A 445 -14.83 14.68 -4.28
C ALA A 445 -16.35 14.49 -4.29
N ASP A 446 -16.92 14.08 -5.43
CA ASP A 446 -18.36 14.04 -5.67
C ASP A 446 -19.07 12.82 -5.06
N PHE A 447 -18.31 11.82 -4.55
CA PHE A 447 -18.93 10.69 -3.87
C PHE A 447 -19.56 11.10 -2.54
N SER A 448 -20.67 10.46 -2.18
CA SER A 448 -21.32 10.66 -0.89
C SER A 448 -20.46 10.24 0.29
N ALA A 449 -20.69 10.83 1.47
CA ALA A 449 -19.92 10.49 2.67
C ALA A 449 -19.96 8.99 3.05
N PRO A 450 -21.10 8.26 2.96
CA PRO A 450 -21.11 6.81 3.20
C PRO A 450 -20.23 6.03 2.21
N VAL A 451 -20.24 6.41 0.93
CA VAL A 451 -19.42 5.78 -0.11
C VAL A 451 -17.95 6.06 0.13
N LYS A 452 -17.55 7.28 0.48
CA LYS A 452 -16.17 7.61 0.86
C LYS A 452 -15.68 6.79 2.04
N LEU A 453 -16.52 6.57 3.06
CA LEU A 453 -16.17 5.71 4.21
C LEU A 453 -16.02 4.23 3.81
N LEU A 454 -16.86 3.72 2.90
CA LEU A 454 -16.70 2.37 2.37
C LEU A 454 -15.41 2.23 1.55
N LEU A 455 -15.13 3.18 0.65
CA LEU A 455 -13.90 3.18 -0.14
C LEU A 455 -12.65 3.29 0.75
N ALA A 456 -12.70 4.10 1.82
CA ALA A 456 -11.64 4.15 2.83
C ALA A 456 -11.46 2.79 3.54
N PHE A 457 -12.57 2.10 3.85
CA PHE A 457 -12.50 0.73 4.38
C PHE A 457 -11.89 -0.24 3.37
N ASP A 458 -12.25 -0.15 2.08
CA ASP A 458 -11.67 -0.97 1.02
C ASP A 458 -10.15 -0.76 0.86
N MET A 459 -9.68 0.50 0.95
CA MET A 459 -8.26 0.83 0.95
C MET A 459 -7.51 0.16 2.11
N LEU A 460 -8.07 0.26 3.33
CA LEU A 460 -7.51 -0.39 4.52
C LEU A 460 -7.51 -1.91 4.39
N ALA A 461 -8.60 -2.49 3.89
CA ALA A 461 -8.72 -3.92 3.71
C ALA A 461 -7.76 -4.45 2.64
N GLY A 462 -7.62 -3.76 1.52
CA GLY A 462 -6.65 -4.08 0.47
C GLY A 462 -5.22 -4.08 0.99
N ARG A 463 -4.85 -3.02 1.71
CA ARG A 463 -3.49 -2.88 2.28
C ARG A 463 -3.16 -3.94 3.32
N LEU A 464 -4.12 -4.31 4.15
CA LEU A 464 -3.98 -5.27 5.26
C LEU A 464 -4.32 -6.73 4.87
N GLU A 465 -4.38 -7.04 3.59
CA GLU A 465 -4.64 -8.40 3.12
C GLU A 465 -6.02 -8.94 3.57
N LEU A 466 -7.05 -8.11 3.63
CA LEU A 466 -8.47 -8.36 3.93
C LEU A 466 -8.74 -8.87 5.35
N TYR A 467 -8.06 -9.94 5.79
CA TYR A 467 -8.36 -10.65 7.04
C TYR A 467 -8.28 -9.78 8.30
N PRO A 468 -7.28 -8.91 8.53
CA PRO A 468 -7.23 -8.06 9.73
C PRO A 468 -8.45 -7.13 9.84
N MET A 469 -8.86 -6.51 8.73
CA MET A 469 -10.03 -5.61 8.72
C MET A 469 -11.33 -6.38 8.95
N LEU A 470 -11.54 -7.50 8.24
CA LEU A 470 -12.72 -8.33 8.41
C LEU A 470 -12.81 -8.94 9.82
N ALA A 471 -11.67 -9.26 10.44
CA ALA A 471 -11.62 -9.81 11.78
C ALA A 471 -12.17 -8.84 12.83
N LEU A 472 -12.05 -7.49 12.64
CA LEU A 472 -12.62 -6.50 13.56
C LEU A 472 -14.13 -6.67 13.75
N PHE A 473 -14.84 -7.13 12.72
CA PHE A 473 -16.30 -7.37 12.79
C PHE A 473 -16.66 -8.74 13.38
N ALA A 474 -15.68 -9.60 13.62
CA ALA A 474 -15.93 -10.92 14.20
C ALA A 474 -16.11 -10.84 15.74
N PRO A 475 -17.30 -11.13 16.33
CA PRO A 475 -17.51 -11.05 17.77
C PRO A 475 -16.55 -11.92 18.59
N ARG A 476 -16.07 -13.02 17.98
CA ARG A 476 -15.10 -13.95 18.60
C ARG A 476 -13.73 -13.32 18.81
N LEU A 477 -13.36 -12.29 18.05
CA LEU A 477 -12.11 -11.56 18.22
C LEU A 477 -12.05 -10.89 19.61
N TRP A 478 -13.16 -10.27 20.04
CA TRP A 478 -13.26 -9.45 21.23
C TRP A 478 -13.51 -10.22 22.52
N ARG A 479 -13.87 -11.52 22.46
CA ARG A 479 -14.11 -12.31 23.68
C ARG A 479 -12.82 -12.50 24.48
N LYS A 480 -12.87 -12.26 25.80
CA LYS A 480 -11.80 -12.67 26.73
C LYS A 480 -11.60 -14.20 26.60
N ARG A 481 -10.35 -14.64 26.57
CA ARG A 481 -10.04 -16.07 26.62
C ARG A 481 -10.44 -16.54 28.01
N ILE A 482 -11.54 -17.24 28.15
CA ILE A 482 -11.89 -18.01 29.35
C ILE A 482 -10.76 -19.03 29.47
N ASN A 483 -10.07 -19.02 30.61
CA ASN A 483 -8.88 -19.83 30.84
C ASN A 483 -9.19 -21.30 30.52
N ALA A 484 -8.49 -21.86 29.57
CA ALA A 484 -8.46 -23.31 29.28
C ALA A 484 -8.01 -24.16 30.51
N MET A 485 -7.59 -23.53 31.60
CA MET A 485 -7.31 -24.15 32.89
C MET A 485 -8.56 -24.67 33.63
N HIS A 486 -9.77 -24.17 33.33
CA HIS A 486 -10.99 -24.71 33.92
C HIS A 486 -11.47 -25.99 33.21
N GLU A 487 -11.20 -26.12 31.91
CA GLU A 487 -11.54 -27.36 31.18
C GLU A 487 -10.56 -28.50 31.43
N ALA A 488 -9.30 -28.20 31.78
CA ALA A 488 -8.31 -29.21 32.18
C ALA A 488 -8.45 -29.67 33.65
N ARG A 489 -9.25 -28.99 34.50
CA ARG A 489 -9.59 -29.41 35.86
C ARG A 489 -10.95 -30.12 35.96
N ALA A 490 -11.72 -30.11 34.87
CA ALA A 490 -13.03 -30.78 34.77
C ALA A 490 -12.97 -32.09 33.96
N LYS A 491 -11.79 -32.50 33.53
CA LYS A 491 -11.45 -33.83 32.99
C LYS A 491 -10.43 -34.49 33.94
#